data_becf890e36e2a30bc5a4592d5e42f261
#
_entry.id   becf890e36e2a30bc5a4592d5e42f261
#
_cell.length_a   1.000
_cell.length_b   1.000
_cell.length_c   1.000
_cell.angle_alpha   90.00
_cell.angle_beta   90.00
_cell.angle_gamma   90.00
#
_symmetry.space_group_name_H-M   'P 1'
#
loop_
_entity.id
_entity.type
_entity.pdbx_description
1 polymer ?
#
loop_
_entity_poly.entity_id
_entity_poly.type
_entity_poly.pdbx_seq_one_letter_code
_entity_poly.pdbx_strand_id
1 'polypeptide(L)'
;MSDTLPTLYLAEPPAHYLSRPPLVVDCSTVAGIVFAEAWQSQARQQIDGRSLHAPHLFHCEIASVAVKKHRRGEPHALRGLFEASEMAIDLHPVDPVAVAELALRYQLSAYDAAYLWLAADLKCPLATFDDKLAAAARTHLASLP
;
A
#
# COMPACT_ATOMS: atom_id res chain seq x y z
N MET A 1 -50.41 -3.11 24.08
CA MET A 1 -49.09 -3.76 24.11
C MET A 1 -48.06 -2.73 23.67
N SER A 2 -47.14 -2.37 24.54
CA SER A 2 -46.04 -1.51 24.16
C SER A 2 -44.98 -2.37 23.43
N ASP A 3 -44.83 -2.16 22.15
CA ASP A 3 -43.70 -2.72 21.40
C ASP A 3 -42.41 -2.03 21.88
N THR A 4 -41.79 -2.59 22.90
CA THR A 4 -40.45 -2.17 23.30
C THR A 4 -39.49 -2.75 22.32
N LEU A 5 -38.82 -1.86 21.56
CA LEU A 5 -37.71 -2.26 20.69
C LEU A 5 -36.61 -2.92 21.52
N PRO A 6 -35.96 -3.95 20.98
CA PRO A 6 -34.83 -4.56 21.66
C PRO A 6 -33.68 -3.54 21.84
N THR A 7 -32.99 -3.67 22.96
CA THR A 7 -31.83 -2.79 23.25
C THR A 7 -30.60 -3.35 22.56
N LEU A 8 -29.89 -2.49 21.75
CA LEU A 8 -28.61 -2.82 21.21
C LEU A 8 -27.52 -2.56 22.26
N TYR A 9 -26.73 -3.56 22.52
CA TYR A 9 -25.54 -3.43 23.36
C TYR A 9 -24.30 -3.47 22.45
N LEU A 10 -23.40 -2.53 22.63
CA LEU A 10 -22.10 -2.50 21.95
C LEU A 10 -21.01 -2.73 23.00
N ALA A 11 -20.23 -3.77 22.81
CA ALA A 11 -19.05 -4.04 23.63
C ALA A 11 -17.81 -3.89 22.76
N GLU A 12 -16.88 -3.08 23.22
CA GLU A 12 -15.67 -2.76 22.48
C GLU A 12 -14.44 -3.08 23.32
N PRO A 13 -13.35 -3.62 22.72
CA PRO A 13 -12.08 -3.70 23.39
C PRO A 13 -11.49 -2.28 23.56
N PRO A 14 -10.43 -2.12 24.38
CA PRO A 14 -9.72 -0.85 24.45
C PRO A 14 -9.32 -0.36 23.06
N ALA A 15 -9.46 0.96 22.82
CA ALA A 15 -9.29 1.55 21.48
C ALA A 15 -7.95 1.21 20.80
N HIS A 16 -6.87 1.05 21.58
CA HIS A 16 -5.56 0.73 21.02
C HIS A 16 -5.48 -0.68 20.39
N TYR A 17 -6.40 -1.59 20.69
CA TYR A 17 -6.50 -2.90 20.03
C TYR A 17 -7.23 -2.84 18.69
N LEU A 18 -8.01 -1.77 18.46
CA LEU A 18 -8.78 -1.59 17.23
C LEU A 18 -8.00 -0.84 16.16
N SER A 19 -6.96 -0.13 16.56
CA SER A 19 -6.19 0.72 15.65
C SER A 19 -4.94 -0.02 15.17
N ARG A 20 -4.86 -0.17 13.84
CA ARG A 20 -3.63 -0.64 13.18
C ARG A 20 -2.97 0.57 12.53
N PRO A 21 -1.69 0.86 12.82
CA PRO A 21 -1.01 2.00 12.21
C PRO A 21 -1.06 1.89 10.67
N PRO A 22 -1.42 2.96 9.96
CA PRO A 22 -1.48 2.94 8.51
C PRO A 22 -0.08 2.88 7.89
N LEU A 23 -0.01 2.23 6.74
CA LEU A 23 1.20 2.11 5.94
C LEU A 23 0.80 2.11 4.47
N VAL A 24 1.37 3.01 3.68
CA VAL A 24 1.27 2.92 2.22
C VAL A 24 2.31 1.92 1.73
N VAL A 25 1.86 0.96 0.94
CA VAL A 25 2.75 -0.04 0.31
C VAL A 25 2.79 0.19 -1.18
N ASP A 26 3.98 0.18 -1.76
CA ASP A 26 4.10 0.20 -3.22
C ASP A 26 4.13 -1.22 -3.81
N CYS A 27 4.13 -1.29 -5.13
CA CYS A 27 4.13 -2.56 -5.84
C CYS A 27 5.37 -3.42 -5.49
N SER A 28 6.55 -2.83 -5.27
CA SER A 28 7.77 -3.57 -4.94
C SER A 28 7.66 -4.33 -3.62
N THR A 29 6.98 -3.75 -2.64
CA THR A 29 6.77 -4.36 -1.33
C THR A 29 5.84 -5.56 -1.43
N VAL A 30 4.70 -5.42 -2.09
CA VAL A 30 3.74 -6.51 -2.27
C VAL A 30 4.31 -7.59 -3.19
N ALA A 31 4.96 -7.21 -4.28
CA ALA A 31 5.62 -8.14 -5.20
C ALA A 31 6.68 -9.00 -4.47
N GLY A 32 7.43 -8.39 -3.56
CA GLY A 32 8.40 -9.11 -2.73
C GLY A 32 7.78 -10.26 -1.94
N ILE A 33 6.57 -10.05 -1.45
CA ILE A 33 5.84 -11.04 -0.66
C ILE A 33 5.24 -12.13 -1.57
N VAL A 34 4.43 -11.73 -2.55
CA VAL A 34 3.61 -12.68 -3.31
C VAL A 34 4.39 -13.44 -4.39
N PHE A 35 5.52 -12.90 -4.83
CA PHE A 35 6.42 -13.56 -5.79
C PHE A 35 7.68 -14.14 -5.13
N ALA A 36 7.74 -14.15 -3.81
CA ALA A 36 8.83 -14.72 -3.02
C ALA A 36 10.22 -14.21 -3.45
N GLU A 37 10.35 -12.88 -3.59
CA GLU A 37 11.62 -12.24 -3.91
C GLU A 37 12.60 -12.32 -2.72
N ALA A 38 13.87 -11.99 -2.96
CA ALA A 38 14.91 -12.04 -1.93
C ALA A 38 14.60 -11.21 -0.68
N TRP A 39 13.78 -10.15 -0.82
CA TRP A 39 13.37 -9.25 0.27
C TRP A 39 12.02 -9.60 0.91
N GLN A 40 11.50 -10.81 0.65
CA GLN A 40 10.20 -11.24 1.17
C GLN A 40 10.09 -11.12 2.70
N SER A 41 11.10 -11.56 3.45
CA SER A 41 11.10 -11.47 4.92
C SER A 41 11.01 -10.05 5.42
N GLN A 42 11.78 -9.14 4.83
CA GLN A 42 11.77 -7.72 5.19
C GLN A 42 10.40 -7.10 4.86
N ALA A 43 9.83 -7.42 3.71
CA ALA A 43 8.51 -6.94 3.31
C ALA A 43 7.43 -7.39 4.29
N ARG A 44 7.43 -8.67 4.68
CA ARG A 44 6.49 -9.21 5.67
C ARG A 44 6.60 -8.52 7.02
N GLN A 45 7.80 -8.24 7.48
CA GLN A 45 8.03 -7.52 8.74
C GLN A 45 7.46 -6.11 8.70
N GLN A 46 7.58 -5.42 7.56
CA GLN A 46 7.07 -4.06 7.42
C GLN A 46 5.56 -3.98 7.47
N ILE A 47 4.85 -4.95 6.91
CA ILE A 47 3.39 -4.92 6.84
C ILE A 47 2.71 -5.51 8.07
N ASP A 48 3.44 -6.24 8.91
CA ASP A 48 2.86 -6.93 10.05
C ASP A 48 2.20 -5.95 11.04
N GLY A 49 0.96 -6.24 11.39
CA GLY A 49 0.18 -5.40 12.31
C GLY A 49 -0.25 -4.05 11.75
N ARG A 50 -0.07 -3.81 10.44
CA ARG A 50 -0.41 -2.55 9.79
C ARG A 50 -1.73 -2.61 9.03
N SER A 51 -2.38 -1.48 8.89
CA SER A 51 -3.45 -1.27 7.91
C SER A 51 -2.80 -0.78 6.61
N LEU A 52 -3.03 -1.52 5.51
CA LEU A 52 -2.33 -1.29 4.25
C LEU A 52 -3.16 -0.42 3.30
N HIS A 53 -2.49 0.51 2.65
CA HIS A 53 -3.09 1.47 1.73
C HIS A 53 -2.26 1.60 0.45
N ALA A 54 -2.92 1.80 -0.68
CA ALA A 54 -2.26 2.04 -1.96
C ALA A 54 -3.15 2.89 -2.88
N PRO A 55 -2.59 3.56 -3.89
CA PRO A 55 -3.40 4.17 -4.95
C PRO A 55 -4.09 3.10 -5.80
N HIS A 56 -5.18 3.46 -6.49
CA HIS A 56 -5.88 2.55 -7.39
C HIS A 56 -4.97 1.93 -8.47
N LEU A 57 -3.95 2.65 -8.92
CA LEU A 57 -3.01 2.14 -9.93
C LEU A 57 -2.26 0.88 -9.49
N PHE A 58 -2.20 0.60 -8.19
CA PHE A 58 -1.55 -0.58 -7.64
C PHE A 58 -2.02 -1.88 -8.32
N HIS A 59 -3.33 -2.02 -8.57
CA HIS A 59 -3.87 -3.22 -9.20
C HIS A 59 -3.30 -3.45 -10.61
N CYS A 60 -3.14 -2.39 -11.39
CA CYS A 60 -2.55 -2.49 -12.73
C CYS A 60 -1.05 -2.79 -12.66
N GLU A 61 -0.35 -2.21 -11.70
CA GLU A 61 1.08 -2.44 -11.55
C GLU A 61 1.40 -3.88 -11.14
N ILE A 62 0.70 -4.41 -10.14
CA ILE A 62 0.94 -5.79 -9.69
C ILE A 62 0.55 -6.80 -10.77
N ALA A 63 -0.53 -6.54 -11.52
CA ALA A 63 -0.90 -7.34 -12.67
C ALA A 63 0.18 -7.30 -13.76
N SER A 64 0.76 -6.14 -14.02
CA SER A 64 1.86 -5.99 -14.99
C SER A 64 3.09 -6.82 -14.58
N VAL A 65 3.45 -6.81 -13.31
CA VAL A 65 4.56 -7.63 -12.79
C VAL A 65 4.27 -9.11 -13.01
N ALA A 66 3.07 -9.58 -12.66
CA ALA A 66 2.68 -10.98 -12.83
C ALA A 66 2.73 -11.41 -14.30
N VAL A 67 2.21 -10.57 -15.20
CA VAL A 67 2.22 -10.85 -16.66
C VAL A 67 3.65 -10.98 -17.20
N LYS A 68 4.53 -10.06 -16.81
CA LYS A 68 5.95 -10.11 -17.23
C LYS A 68 6.64 -11.37 -16.72
N LYS A 69 6.42 -11.73 -15.46
CA LYS A 69 6.97 -12.96 -14.86
C LYS A 69 6.43 -14.21 -15.57
N HIS A 70 5.13 -14.26 -15.83
CA HIS A 70 4.51 -15.38 -16.53
C HIS A 70 5.09 -15.55 -17.95
N ARG A 71 5.26 -14.45 -18.70
CA ARG A 71 5.86 -14.46 -20.04
C ARG A 71 7.31 -14.93 -20.05
N ARG A 72 8.03 -14.75 -18.96
CA ARG A 72 9.39 -15.30 -18.79
C ARG A 72 9.41 -16.76 -18.38
N GLY A 73 8.25 -17.39 -18.22
CA GLY A 73 8.15 -18.77 -17.78
C GLY A 73 8.38 -18.98 -16.29
N GLU A 74 8.32 -17.91 -15.48
CA GLU A 74 8.43 -18.04 -14.04
C GLU A 74 7.19 -18.76 -13.47
N PRO A 75 7.39 -19.88 -12.74
CA PRO A 75 6.27 -20.61 -12.18
C PRO A 75 5.57 -19.78 -11.08
N HIS A 76 4.28 -20.02 -10.91
CA HIS A 76 3.46 -19.40 -9.85
C HIS A 76 3.24 -17.89 -9.95
N ALA A 77 3.61 -17.24 -11.07
CA ALA A 77 3.39 -15.79 -11.23
C ALA A 77 1.91 -15.41 -11.11
N LEU A 78 1.01 -16.15 -11.76
CA LEU A 78 -0.43 -15.87 -11.68
C LEU A 78 -1.00 -16.22 -10.29
N ARG A 79 -0.44 -17.20 -9.61
CA ARG A 79 -0.78 -17.49 -8.21
C ARG A 79 -0.41 -16.34 -7.27
N GLY A 80 0.77 -15.75 -7.46
CA GLY A 80 1.18 -14.58 -6.70
C GLY A 80 0.25 -13.39 -6.92
N LEU A 81 -0.21 -13.19 -8.15
CA LEU A 81 -1.22 -12.16 -8.44
C LEU A 81 -2.53 -12.42 -7.70
N PHE A 82 -3.00 -13.67 -7.69
CA PHE A 82 -4.20 -14.05 -6.93
C PHE A 82 -4.01 -13.77 -5.44
N GLU A 83 -2.87 -14.13 -4.86
CA GLU A 83 -2.55 -13.84 -3.47
C GLU A 83 -2.59 -12.33 -3.19
N ALA A 84 -2.03 -11.51 -4.09
CA ALA A 84 -2.09 -10.05 -3.95
C ALA A 84 -3.53 -9.52 -3.98
N SER A 85 -4.40 -10.10 -4.81
CA SER A 85 -5.80 -9.70 -4.90
C SER A 85 -6.61 -10.02 -3.63
N GLU A 86 -6.16 -11.00 -2.85
CA GLU A 86 -6.80 -11.38 -1.58
C GLU A 86 -6.25 -10.59 -0.37
N MET A 87 -5.19 -9.82 -0.54
CA MET A 87 -4.66 -8.99 0.52
C MET A 87 -5.62 -7.83 0.85
N ALA A 88 -5.79 -7.56 2.14
CA ALA A 88 -6.58 -6.43 2.60
C ALA A 88 -5.79 -5.12 2.43
N ILE A 89 -5.89 -4.52 1.25
CA ILE A 89 -5.27 -3.24 0.90
C ILE A 89 -6.37 -2.26 0.51
N ASP A 90 -6.48 -1.16 1.25
CA ASP A 90 -7.43 -0.10 0.96
C ASP A 90 -6.90 0.77 -0.20
N LEU A 91 -7.66 0.85 -1.28
CA LEU A 91 -7.28 1.63 -2.46
C LEU A 91 -7.88 3.03 -2.41
N HIS A 92 -7.08 4.00 -2.84
CA HIS A 92 -7.44 5.41 -2.77
C HIS A 92 -7.30 6.11 -4.13
N PRO A 93 -8.18 7.07 -4.43
CA PRO A 93 -7.94 8.00 -5.52
C PRO A 93 -6.78 8.93 -5.16
N VAL A 94 -6.16 9.52 -6.17
CA VAL A 94 -5.09 10.51 -5.99
C VAL A 94 -5.45 11.80 -6.72
N ASP A 95 -4.89 12.92 -6.25
CA ASP A 95 -4.98 14.20 -6.93
C ASP A 95 -3.92 14.24 -8.05
N PRO A 96 -4.33 14.21 -9.33
CA PRO A 96 -3.36 14.12 -10.42
C PRO A 96 -2.47 15.35 -10.56
N VAL A 97 -2.95 16.53 -10.20
CA VAL A 97 -2.14 17.75 -10.25
C VAL A 97 -1.06 17.72 -9.18
N ALA A 98 -1.41 17.39 -7.95
CA ALA A 98 -0.46 17.27 -6.85
C ALA A 98 0.57 16.14 -7.10
N VAL A 99 0.12 15.03 -7.67
CA VAL A 99 1.01 13.92 -8.07
C VAL A 99 2.03 14.38 -9.12
N ALA A 100 1.59 15.12 -10.14
CA ALA A 100 2.47 15.66 -11.15
C ALA A 100 3.52 16.63 -10.55
N GLU A 101 3.10 17.48 -9.63
CA GLU A 101 4.02 18.40 -8.93
C GLU A 101 5.09 17.66 -8.13
N LEU A 102 4.71 16.59 -7.41
CA LEU A 102 5.67 15.75 -6.69
C LEU A 102 6.62 15.01 -7.64
N ALA A 103 6.10 14.49 -8.74
CA ALA A 103 6.90 13.81 -9.75
C ALA A 103 7.99 14.73 -10.31
N LEU A 104 7.63 15.97 -10.65
CA LEU A 104 8.58 16.97 -11.13
C LEU A 104 9.60 17.39 -10.06
N ARG A 105 9.13 17.59 -8.84
CA ARG A 105 9.99 18.00 -7.72
C ARG A 105 11.08 16.98 -7.40
N TYR A 106 10.74 15.72 -7.38
CA TYR A 106 11.66 14.64 -6.99
C TYR A 106 12.14 13.77 -8.15
N GLN A 107 11.82 14.17 -9.38
CA GLN A 107 12.22 13.44 -10.60
C GLN A 107 11.77 11.98 -10.58
N LEU A 108 10.55 11.76 -10.12
CA LEU A 108 9.89 10.47 -10.08
C LEU A 108 8.97 10.30 -11.29
N SER A 109 8.63 9.06 -11.62
CA SER A 109 7.46 8.80 -12.45
C SER A 109 6.19 9.28 -11.72
N ALA A 110 5.13 9.58 -12.46
CA ALA A 110 3.84 9.90 -11.85
C ALA A 110 3.29 8.72 -11.03
N TYR A 111 3.60 7.49 -11.43
CA TYR A 111 3.18 6.29 -10.71
C TYR A 111 3.84 6.21 -9.33
N ASP A 112 5.16 6.40 -9.24
CA ASP A 112 5.88 6.43 -7.96
C ASP A 112 5.45 7.62 -7.10
N ALA A 113 5.27 8.79 -7.72
CA ALA A 113 4.80 9.98 -7.04
C ALA A 113 3.38 9.81 -6.44
N ALA A 114 2.53 8.98 -7.05
CA ALA A 114 1.20 8.69 -6.52
C ALA A 114 1.26 8.01 -5.15
N TYR A 115 2.19 7.07 -4.94
CA TYR A 115 2.41 6.45 -3.65
C TYR A 115 2.92 7.46 -2.61
N LEU A 116 3.86 8.29 -3.00
CA LEU A 116 4.40 9.33 -2.13
C LEU A 116 3.31 10.35 -1.73
N TRP A 117 2.51 10.79 -2.69
CA TRP A 117 1.40 11.69 -2.44
C TRP A 117 0.40 11.08 -1.44
N LEU A 118 0.05 9.80 -1.63
CA LEU A 118 -0.90 9.13 -0.75
C LEU A 118 -0.35 9.02 0.68
N ALA A 119 0.92 8.67 0.84
CA ALA A 119 1.54 8.60 2.16
C ALA A 119 1.52 9.96 2.87
N ALA A 120 1.78 11.04 2.13
CA ALA A 120 1.70 12.41 2.66
C ALA A 120 0.25 12.79 3.04
N ASP A 121 -0.71 12.45 2.20
CA ASP A 121 -2.14 12.73 2.43
C ASP A 121 -2.66 12.00 3.67
N LEU A 122 -2.31 10.74 3.83
CA LEU A 122 -2.68 9.93 5.00
C LEU A 122 -1.79 10.18 6.22
N LYS A 123 -0.73 10.98 6.08
CA LYS A 123 0.25 11.24 7.14
C LYS A 123 0.81 9.96 7.74
N CYS A 124 1.22 9.05 6.89
CA CYS A 124 1.73 7.74 7.30
C CYS A 124 3.00 7.36 6.55
N PRO A 125 3.74 6.35 7.02
CA PRO A 125 4.93 5.86 6.33
C PRO A 125 4.62 5.28 4.96
N LEU A 126 5.65 5.25 4.11
CA LEU A 126 5.67 4.55 2.82
C LEU A 126 6.71 3.44 2.88
N ALA A 127 6.29 2.21 2.61
CA ALA A 127 7.19 1.07 2.46
C ALA A 127 7.47 0.81 0.96
N THR A 128 8.74 0.84 0.60
CA THR A 128 9.20 0.61 -0.77
C THR A 128 10.59 -0.02 -0.76
N PHE A 129 10.89 -0.82 -1.78
CA PHE A 129 12.24 -1.32 -2.07
C PHE A 129 12.88 -0.60 -3.26
N ASP A 130 12.22 0.43 -3.79
CA ASP A 130 12.79 1.30 -4.82
C ASP A 130 13.62 2.40 -4.16
N ASP A 131 14.93 2.44 -4.45
CA ASP A 131 15.86 3.37 -3.82
C ASP A 131 15.51 4.84 -4.09
N LYS A 132 15.08 5.14 -5.31
CA LYS A 132 14.76 6.51 -5.71
C LYS A 132 13.50 7.01 -5.02
N LEU A 133 12.45 6.19 -4.98
CA LEU A 133 11.23 6.51 -4.25
C LEU A 133 11.49 6.62 -2.75
N ALA A 134 12.31 5.74 -2.17
CA ALA A 134 12.67 5.78 -0.76
C ALA A 134 13.39 7.10 -0.40
N ALA A 135 14.33 7.54 -1.23
CA ALA A 135 15.05 8.80 -1.00
C ALA A 135 14.11 10.01 -1.04
N ALA A 136 13.22 10.07 -2.03
CA ALA A 136 12.23 11.14 -2.14
C ALA A 136 11.26 11.11 -0.94
N ALA A 137 10.81 9.94 -0.52
CA ALA A 137 9.91 9.79 0.62
C ALA A 137 10.54 10.26 1.93
N ARG A 138 11.79 9.91 2.20
CA ARG A 138 12.51 10.38 3.41
C ARG A 138 12.54 11.90 3.47
N THR A 139 12.85 12.55 2.36
CA THR A 139 12.91 14.01 2.30
C THR A 139 11.52 14.64 2.42
N HIS A 140 10.57 14.16 1.64
CA HIS A 140 9.24 14.77 1.56
C HIS A 140 8.43 14.57 2.84
N LEU A 141 8.36 13.36 3.36
CA LEU A 141 7.57 13.07 4.56
C LEU A 141 8.14 13.75 5.80
N ALA A 142 9.47 13.88 5.89
CA ALA A 142 10.10 14.62 6.98
C ALA A 142 9.83 16.14 6.93
N SER A 143 9.45 16.68 5.76
CA SER A 143 9.13 18.11 5.59
C SER A 143 7.69 18.48 5.96
N LEU A 144 6.84 17.49 6.18
CA LEU A 144 5.43 17.74 6.52
C LEU A 144 5.30 18.33 7.94
N PRO A 145 4.35 19.29 8.14
CA PRO A 145 4.11 19.88 9.45
C PRO A 145 3.49 18.90 10.45
#